data_fdc0fdb8074c8c747eb54ca819d22ab6
#
_entry.id   fdc0fdb8074c8c747eb54ca819d22ab6
#
_cell.length_a   1.000
_cell.length_b   1.000
_cell.length_c   1.000
_cell.angle_alpha   90.00
_cell.angle_beta   90.00
_cell.angle_gamma   90.00
#
_symmetry.space_group_name_H-M   'P 1'
#
loop_
_entity.id
_entity.type
_entity.pdbx_description
1 polymer ?
#
loop_
_entity_poly.entity_id
_entity_poly.type
_entity_poly.pdbx_seq_one_letter_code
_entity_poly.pdbx_strand_id
1 'polypeptide(L)'
;MSRICPINHSVVLYLDCLDCDDKICIHPNKSPQNVKYELREVYNKMHTIVIGIDQSYKDTGISVWFDGKLKQATDCFTQNLENNTVKRKTLRSRLLNIFGKLNAKKLTYESIKEECQIICIIERIRLQSQGFINIDYIKSIGALNAMIVDTANQYNIPVYSVDTRAWKSASVGTSKEKANKYGFDPKKWPTILWCIKQGYKNKIKADAGRKKKGVIEKNEERFTYNDNIADSIGIGKFYFVGNHNLLKEEH
;
A
#
# COMPACT_ATOMS: atom_id res chain seq x y z
N MET A 1 30.81 -5.35 -1.78
CA MET A 1 32.05 -6.03 -1.37
C MET A 1 33.21 -5.41 -2.11
N SER A 2 34.28 -5.08 -1.41
CA SER A 2 35.56 -4.68 -2.02
C SER A 2 36.50 -5.86 -2.08
N ARG A 3 37.41 -5.84 -3.02
CA ARG A 3 38.43 -6.87 -3.22
C ARG A 3 39.76 -6.22 -3.66
N ILE A 4 40.83 -6.95 -3.56
CA ILE A 4 42.15 -6.51 -4.06
C ILE A 4 42.28 -6.94 -5.52
N CYS A 5 42.52 -5.99 -6.40
CA CYS A 5 42.82 -6.26 -7.81
C CYS A 5 44.13 -7.05 -7.91
N PRO A 6 44.18 -8.22 -8.57
CA PRO A 6 45.40 -9.01 -8.66
C PRO A 6 46.45 -8.39 -9.55
N ILE A 7 46.10 -7.41 -10.40
CA ILE A 7 47.04 -6.77 -11.34
C ILE A 7 47.74 -5.56 -10.70
N ASN A 8 46.97 -4.66 -10.09
CA ASN A 8 47.49 -3.39 -9.55
C ASN A 8 47.48 -3.33 -8.02
N HIS A 9 47.03 -4.38 -7.34
CA HIS A 9 46.93 -4.49 -5.88
C HIS A 9 46.08 -3.41 -5.19
N SER A 10 45.27 -2.66 -5.95
CA SER A 10 44.35 -1.68 -5.39
C SER A 10 43.07 -2.36 -4.86
N VAL A 11 42.43 -1.71 -3.87
CA VAL A 11 41.11 -2.09 -3.42
C VAL A 11 40.09 -1.57 -4.42
N VAL A 12 39.38 -2.44 -5.09
CA VAL A 12 38.33 -2.10 -6.08
C VAL A 12 36.98 -2.64 -5.65
N LEU A 13 35.92 -1.95 -6.04
CA LEU A 13 34.59 -2.50 -5.89
C LEU A 13 34.42 -3.67 -6.85
N TYR A 14 33.68 -4.66 -6.42
CA TYR A 14 33.48 -5.88 -7.21
C TYR A 14 32.83 -5.60 -8.57
N LEU A 15 31.97 -4.58 -8.66
CA LEU A 15 31.33 -4.14 -9.89
C LEU A 15 32.35 -3.53 -10.87
N ASP A 16 33.26 -2.71 -10.37
CA ASP A 16 34.31 -2.10 -11.20
C ASP A 16 35.27 -3.16 -11.80
N CYS A 17 35.43 -4.27 -11.05
CA CYS A 17 36.22 -5.41 -11.51
C CYS A 17 35.52 -6.23 -12.62
N LEU A 18 34.18 -6.20 -12.69
CA LEU A 18 33.41 -6.88 -13.73
C LEU A 18 33.40 -6.12 -15.06
N ASP A 19 33.50 -4.80 -15.00
CA ASP A 19 33.56 -3.92 -16.18
C ASP A 19 35.00 -3.67 -16.68
N CYS A 20 35.98 -4.32 -16.04
CA CYS A 20 37.40 -4.22 -16.43
C CYS A 20 37.67 -5.02 -17.70
N ASP A 21 38.13 -4.35 -18.74
CA ASP A 21 38.47 -4.94 -20.04
C ASP A 21 39.85 -5.67 -20.05
N ASP A 22 40.50 -5.81 -18.90
CA ASP A 22 41.82 -6.42 -18.82
C ASP A 22 41.77 -7.94 -19.02
N LYS A 23 42.20 -8.35 -20.19
CA LYS A 23 42.20 -9.77 -20.62
C LYS A 23 43.19 -10.66 -19.86
N ILE A 24 44.11 -10.06 -19.08
CA ILE A 24 45.13 -10.76 -18.30
C ILE A 24 44.62 -11.12 -16.90
N CYS A 25 43.55 -10.46 -16.45
CA CYS A 25 42.97 -10.72 -15.15
C CYS A 25 42.19 -12.03 -15.14
N ILE A 26 42.88 -13.13 -14.93
CA ILE A 26 42.25 -14.44 -14.75
C ILE A 26 41.70 -14.50 -13.33
N HIS A 27 40.39 -14.42 -13.21
CA HIS A 27 39.67 -14.66 -11.95
C HIS A 27 39.69 -16.16 -11.68
N PRO A 28 40.33 -16.66 -10.61
CA PRO A 28 40.61 -18.09 -10.49
C PRO A 28 39.40 -18.99 -10.34
N ASN A 29 38.18 -18.47 -10.07
CA ASN A 29 37.12 -19.36 -9.68
C ASN A 29 35.71 -19.14 -10.26
N LYS A 30 35.49 -18.19 -11.18
CA LYS A 30 34.15 -18.09 -11.82
C LYS A 30 34.21 -17.34 -13.15
N SER A 31 33.53 -17.86 -14.17
CA SER A 31 33.35 -17.15 -15.43
C SER A 31 32.56 -15.84 -15.18
N PRO A 32 32.81 -14.78 -15.96
CA PRO A 32 32.07 -13.51 -15.83
C PRO A 32 30.54 -13.69 -15.89
N GLN A 33 30.08 -14.72 -16.61
CA GLN A 33 28.66 -15.07 -16.70
C GLN A 33 28.11 -15.59 -15.36
N ASN A 34 28.82 -16.48 -14.67
CA ASN A 34 28.36 -17.02 -13.38
C ASN A 34 28.36 -15.92 -12.28
N VAL A 35 29.30 -15.00 -12.33
CA VAL A 35 29.35 -13.87 -11.41
C VAL A 35 28.20 -12.90 -11.63
N LYS A 36 27.84 -12.62 -12.89
CA LYS A 36 26.63 -11.83 -13.20
C LYS A 36 25.34 -12.50 -12.71
N TYR A 37 25.25 -13.82 -12.80
CA TYR A 37 24.12 -14.57 -12.28
C TYR A 37 24.03 -14.53 -10.75
N GLU A 38 25.13 -14.76 -10.05
CA GLU A 38 25.15 -14.68 -8.58
C GLU A 38 24.86 -13.27 -8.05
N LEU A 39 25.39 -12.23 -8.71
CA LEU A 39 25.05 -10.86 -8.37
C LEU A 39 23.57 -10.55 -8.64
N ARG A 40 22.99 -11.05 -9.73
CA ARG A 40 21.54 -10.91 -9.99
C ARG A 40 20.71 -11.63 -8.95
N GLU A 41 21.10 -12.82 -8.49
CA GLU A 41 20.37 -13.53 -7.44
C GLU A 41 20.48 -12.83 -6.08
N VAL A 42 21.62 -12.26 -5.74
CA VAL A 42 21.82 -11.51 -4.47
C VAL A 42 21.08 -10.18 -4.46
N TYR A 43 20.95 -9.50 -5.63
CA TYR A 43 20.24 -8.22 -5.75
C TYR A 43 18.74 -8.38 -6.09
N ASN A 44 18.28 -9.58 -6.37
CA ASN A 44 16.91 -9.81 -6.85
C ASN A 44 15.87 -10.04 -5.75
N LYS A 45 16.23 -9.99 -4.48
CA LYS A 45 15.24 -10.11 -3.42
C LYS A 45 14.85 -8.73 -2.90
N MET A 46 14.09 -8.01 -3.73
CA MET A 46 13.48 -6.76 -3.33
C MET A 46 12.12 -7.06 -2.66
N HIS A 47 12.01 -6.73 -1.39
CA HIS A 47 10.75 -6.77 -0.68
C HIS A 47 9.94 -5.51 -0.95
N THR A 48 8.66 -5.68 -1.17
CA THR A 48 7.75 -4.55 -1.40
C THR A 48 6.66 -4.54 -0.33
N ILE A 49 6.62 -3.44 0.42
CA ILE A 49 5.56 -3.16 1.38
C ILE A 49 4.66 -2.09 0.78
N VAL A 50 3.38 -2.39 0.65
CA VAL A 50 2.39 -1.43 0.16
C VAL A 50 1.37 -1.13 1.23
N ILE A 51 1.11 0.15 1.45
CA ILE A 51 0.09 0.64 2.37
C ILE A 51 -1.03 1.24 1.52
N GLY A 52 -2.21 0.65 1.54
CA GLY A 52 -3.41 1.18 0.90
C GLY A 52 -4.25 1.95 1.91
N ILE A 53 -4.63 3.19 1.60
CA ILE A 53 -5.44 4.04 2.47
C ILE A 53 -6.68 4.52 1.72
N ASP A 54 -7.85 4.19 2.26
CA ASP A 54 -9.12 4.82 1.90
C ASP A 54 -9.40 5.95 2.89
N GLN A 55 -9.04 7.18 2.50
CA GLN A 55 -9.03 8.34 3.39
C GLN A 55 -10.43 8.88 3.66
N SER A 56 -10.77 9.05 4.92
CA SER A 56 -12.04 9.61 5.37
C SER A 56 -11.92 10.24 6.75
N TYR A 57 -12.64 11.34 6.99
CA TYR A 57 -12.76 11.95 8.32
C TYR A 57 -13.62 11.16 9.31
N LYS A 58 -14.39 10.21 8.84
CA LYS A 58 -15.26 9.41 9.71
C LYS A 58 -14.63 8.09 10.08
N ASP A 59 -14.02 7.45 9.10
CA ASP A 59 -13.51 6.11 9.25
C ASP A 59 -12.51 5.82 8.12
N THR A 60 -11.23 6.04 8.38
CA THR A 60 -10.17 5.78 7.40
C THR A 60 -9.80 4.30 7.39
N GLY A 61 -9.93 3.64 6.24
CA GLY A 61 -9.45 2.28 6.05
C GLY A 61 -7.95 2.26 5.75
N ILE A 62 -7.23 1.29 6.33
CA ILE A 62 -5.78 1.14 6.14
C ILE A 62 -5.47 -0.35 5.94
N SER A 63 -4.79 -0.68 4.86
CA SER A 63 -4.29 -2.03 4.59
C SER A 63 -2.77 -2.05 4.44
N VAL A 64 -2.14 -3.13 4.85
CA VAL A 64 -0.68 -3.34 4.72
C VAL A 64 -0.43 -4.65 4.03
N TRP A 65 0.31 -4.59 2.94
CA TRP A 65 0.67 -5.71 2.07
C TRP A 65 2.17 -5.94 2.12
N PHE A 66 2.56 -7.18 2.05
CA PHE A 66 3.95 -7.64 1.94
C PHE A 66 4.06 -8.57 0.74
N ASP A 67 4.84 -8.20 -0.27
CA ASP A 67 5.09 -9.03 -1.46
C ASP A 67 3.79 -9.63 -2.04
N GLY A 68 2.77 -8.78 -2.20
CA GLY A 68 1.46 -9.18 -2.73
C GLY A 68 0.53 -9.91 -1.75
N LYS A 69 0.94 -10.16 -0.50
CA LYS A 69 0.14 -10.83 0.53
C LYS A 69 -0.37 -9.83 1.56
N LEU A 70 -1.69 -9.79 1.76
CA LEU A 70 -2.31 -8.95 2.80
C LEU A 70 -1.89 -9.42 4.20
N LYS A 71 -1.19 -8.58 4.95
CA LYS A 71 -0.75 -8.85 6.32
C LYS A 71 -1.71 -8.28 7.35
N GLN A 72 -2.10 -7.02 7.16
CA GLN A 72 -2.97 -6.32 8.10
C GLN A 72 -4.00 -5.50 7.34
N ALA A 73 -5.20 -5.41 7.90
CA ALA A 73 -6.21 -4.44 7.50
C ALA A 73 -6.90 -3.94 8.78
N THR A 74 -7.09 -2.63 8.88
CA THR A 74 -7.65 -1.96 10.05
C THR A 74 -8.30 -0.66 9.61
N ASP A 75 -8.98 -0.02 10.52
CA ASP A 75 -9.49 1.33 10.33
C ASP A 75 -9.02 2.29 11.42
N CYS A 76 -9.21 3.56 11.17
CA CYS A 76 -9.10 4.62 12.15
C CYS A 76 -10.47 5.31 12.24
N PHE A 77 -11.29 4.85 13.17
CA PHE A 77 -12.63 5.39 13.38
C PHE A 77 -12.57 6.69 14.19
N THR A 78 -13.00 7.78 13.57
CA THR A 78 -12.93 9.12 14.15
C THR A 78 -14.28 9.86 14.12
N GLN A 79 -15.38 9.17 13.76
CA GLN A 79 -16.69 9.79 13.59
C GLN A 79 -17.19 10.51 14.84
N ASN A 80 -16.91 9.97 16.02
CA ASN A 80 -17.40 10.49 17.31
C ASN A 80 -16.49 11.60 17.90
N LEU A 81 -15.39 11.96 17.22
CA LEU A 81 -14.50 13.01 17.67
C LEU A 81 -15.05 14.40 17.29
N GLU A 82 -14.80 15.39 18.14
CA GLU A 82 -15.43 16.71 18.10
C GLU A 82 -15.29 17.44 16.75
N ASN A 83 -14.09 17.50 16.22
CA ASN A 83 -13.82 18.30 15.02
C ASN A 83 -12.75 17.69 14.12
N ASN A 84 -12.62 18.24 12.90
CA ASN A 84 -11.68 17.73 11.91
C ASN A 84 -10.21 17.83 12.33
N THR A 85 -9.84 18.77 13.20
CA THR A 85 -8.48 18.91 13.73
C THR A 85 -8.13 17.74 14.65
N VAL A 86 -9.02 17.39 15.58
CA VAL A 86 -8.85 16.22 16.47
C VAL A 86 -8.82 14.94 15.65
N LYS A 87 -9.70 14.80 14.66
CA LYS A 87 -9.73 13.65 13.75
C LYS A 87 -8.41 13.48 12.99
N ARG A 88 -7.86 14.56 12.44
CA ARG A 88 -6.54 14.53 11.77
C ARG A 88 -5.41 14.14 12.73
N LYS A 89 -5.37 14.72 13.94
CA LYS A 89 -4.35 14.37 14.95
C LYS A 89 -4.41 12.88 15.30
N THR A 90 -5.61 12.33 15.49
CA THR A 90 -5.81 10.91 15.80
C THR A 90 -5.34 10.02 14.66
N LEU A 91 -5.74 10.32 13.42
CA LEU A 91 -5.29 9.57 12.25
C LEU A 91 -3.78 9.70 12.05
N ARG A 92 -3.20 10.91 12.19
CA ARG A 92 -1.75 11.12 12.11
C ARG A 92 -0.99 10.25 13.11
N SER A 93 -1.42 10.24 14.37
CA SER A 93 -0.82 9.39 15.41
C SER A 93 -0.88 7.89 15.03
N ARG A 94 -2.00 7.45 14.46
CA ARG A 94 -2.14 6.07 13.98
C ARG A 94 -1.18 5.76 12.84
N LEU A 95 -1.07 6.66 11.87
CA LEU A 95 -0.16 6.50 10.72
C LEU A 95 1.31 6.53 11.15
N LEU A 96 1.71 7.43 12.04
CA LEU A 96 3.07 7.46 12.62
C LEU A 96 3.44 6.12 13.23
N ASN A 97 2.54 5.50 13.99
CA ASN A 97 2.78 4.17 14.57
C ASN A 97 2.93 3.09 13.49
N ILE A 98 2.10 3.11 12.44
CA ILE A 98 2.18 2.13 11.36
C ILE A 98 3.48 2.34 10.56
N PHE A 99 3.75 3.55 10.10
CA PHE A 99 4.92 3.87 9.28
C PHE A 99 6.22 3.63 10.05
N GLY A 100 6.29 3.99 11.33
CA GLY A 100 7.45 3.73 12.19
C GLY A 100 7.74 2.23 12.32
N LYS A 101 6.72 1.39 12.54
CA LYS A 101 6.88 -0.06 12.58
C LYS A 101 7.35 -0.65 11.25
N LEU A 102 6.82 -0.15 10.13
CA LEU A 102 7.21 -0.62 8.80
C LEU A 102 8.62 -0.17 8.45
N ASN A 103 9.00 1.06 8.81
CA ASN A 103 10.37 1.55 8.63
C ASN A 103 11.38 0.74 9.46
N ALA A 104 11.08 0.43 10.71
CA ALA A 104 11.92 -0.46 11.53
C ALA A 104 12.09 -1.84 10.87
N LYS A 105 11.02 -2.37 10.25
CA LYS A 105 11.10 -3.62 9.51
C LYS A 105 11.93 -3.50 8.23
N LYS A 106 11.83 -2.39 7.49
CA LYS A 106 12.69 -2.08 6.34
C LYS A 106 14.17 -2.12 6.76
N LEU A 107 14.53 -1.42 7.84
CA LEU A 107 15.89 -1.42 8.37
C LEU A 107 16.39 -2.83 8.75
N THR A 108 15.48 -3.72 9.21
CA THR A 108 15.83 -5.12 9.46
C THR A 108 16.22 -5.86 8.17
N TYR A 109 15.49 -5.65 7.06
CA TYR A 109 15.88 -6.22 5.77
C TYR A 109 17.22 -5.65 5.27
N GLU A 110 17.40 -4.35 5.35
CA GLU A 110 18.65 -3.70 4.95
C GLU A 110 19.85 -4.20 5.75
N SER A 111 19.69 -4.52 7.04
CA SER A 111 20.76 -5.09 7.88
C SER A 111 21.22 -6.48 7.43
N ILE A 112 20.38 -7.24 6.77
CA ILE A 112 20.70 -8.55 6.17
C ILE A 112 20.97 -8.47 4.65
N LYS A 113 21.18 -7.25 4.13
CA LYS A 113 21.46 -6.97 2.71
C LYS A 113 20.34 -7.37 1.74
N GLU A 114 19.10 -7.33 2.20
CA GLU A 114 17.92 -7.43 1.35
C GLU A 114 17.34 -6.03 1.13
N GLU A 115 16.97 -5.71 -0.12
CA GLU A 115 16.33 -4.44 -0.41
C GLU A 115 14.87 -4.46 0.01
N CYS A 116 14.38 -3.36 0.57
CA CYS A 116 12.98 -3.22 0.94
C CYS A 116 12.48 -1.82 0.61
N GLN A 117 11.45 -1.73 -0.23
CA GLN A 117 10.74 -0.48 -0.48
C GLN A 117 9.41 -0.45 0.26
N ILE A 118 9.02 0.74 0.72
CA ILE A 118 7.70 0.99 1.31
C ILE A 118 7.02 2.04 0.44
N ILE A 119 5.75 1.79 0.07
CA ILE A 119 4.95 2.65 -0.79
C ILE A 119 3.59 2.86 -0.14
N CYS A 120 3.11 4.10 -0.14
CA CYS A 120 1.75 4.43 0.30
C CYS A 120 0.88 4.79 -0.91
N ILE A 121 -0.32 4.26 -0.97
CA ILE A 121 -1.30 4.56 -2.03
C ILE A 121 -2.59 5.06 -1.39
N ILE A 122 -3.07 6.20 -1.87
CA ILE A 122 -4.33 6.83 -1.47
C ILE A 122 -5.29 6.91 -2.65
N GLU A 123 -6.57 7.09 -2.39
CA GLU A 123 -7.53 7.38 -3.46
C GLU A 123 -7.38 8.82 -3.93
N ARG A 124 -7.37 9.05 -5.26
CA ARG A 124 -7.31 10.39 -5.83
C ARG A 124 -8.60 11.15 -5.61
N ILE A 125 -8.49 12.37 -5.13
CA ILE A 125 -9.62 13.29 -5.04
C ILE A 125 -10.05 13.67 -6.47
N ARG A 126 -11.32 13.40 -6.79
CA ARG A 126 -11.93 13.87 -8.03
C ARG A 126 -12.78 15.09 -7.74
N LEU A 127 -12.50 16.16 -8.47
CA LEU A 127 -13.44 17.26 -8.62
C LEU A 127 -14.55 16.76 -9.55
N GLN A 128 -15.76 16.60 -9.04
CA GLN A 128 -16.90 16.26 -9.91
C GLN A 128 -17.18 17.44 -10.84
N SER A 129 -17.10 17.20 -12.15
CA SER A 129 -17.31 18.23 -13.17
C SER A 129 -18.77 18.62 -13.35
N GLN A 130 -19.70 17.91 -12.75
CA GLN A 130 -21.14 18.14 -12.85
C GLN A 130 -21.77 18.19 -11.44
N GLY A 131 -22.33 19.34 -11.09
CA GLY A 131 -23.03 19.56 -9.83
C GLY A 131 -22.38 20.64 -8.94
N PHE A 132 -23.01 20.94 -7.83
CA PHE A 132 -22.49 21.87 -6.84
C PHE A 132 -21.19 21.32 -6.25
N ILE A 133 -20.09 22.02 -6.50
CA ILE A 133 -18.79 21.72 -5.89
C ILE A 133 -18.85 22.15 -4.42
N ASN A 134 -18.84 21.21 -3.51
CA ASN A 134 -18.70 21.53 -2.09
C ASN A 134 -17.23 21.86 -1.79
N ILE A 135 -16.89 23.14 -1.84
CA ILE A 135 -15.53 23.67 -1.63
C ILE A 135 -15.00 23.26 -0.25
N ASP A 136 -15.84 23.25 0.79
CA ASP A 136 -15.42 22.87 2.14
C ASP A 136 -15.07 21.39 2.24
N TYR A 137 -15.79 20.55 1.52
CA TYR A 137 -15.42 19.13 1.39
C TYR A 137 -14.06 18.97 0.73
N ILE A 138 -13.81 19.68 -0.40
CA ILE A 138 -12.54 19.60 -1.13
C ILE A 138 -11.39 20.11 -0.25
N LYS A 139 -11.55 21.25 0.41
CA LYS A 139 -10.55 21.78 1.34
C LYS A 139 -10.27 20.78 2.47
N SER A 140 -11.31 20.19 3.03
CA SER A 140 -11.18 19.24 4.11
C SER A 140 -10.43 17.99 3.69
N ILE A 141 -10.81 17.35 2.57
CA ILE A 141 -10.17 16.11 2.11
C ILE A 141 -8.74 16.40 1.59
N GLY A 142 -8.51 17.57 0.98
CA GLY A 142 -7.17 18.02 0.60
C GLY A 142 -6.25 18.18 1.81
N ALA A 143 -6.74 18.77 2.89
CA ALA A 143 -5.99 18.89 4.15
C ALA A 143 -5.73 17.51 4.80
N LEU A 144 -6.60 16.54 4.59
CA LEU A 144 -6.40 15.17 5.05
C LEU A 144 -5.29 14.47 4.23
N ASN A 145 -5.31 14.63 2.91
CA ASN A 145 -4.28 14.07 2.03
C ASN A 145 -2.92 14.70 2.31
N ALA A 146 -2.83 16.03 2.42
CA ALA A 146 -1.59 16.70 2.79
C ALA A 146 -1.02 16.16 4.11
N MET A 147 -1.87 15.95 5.14
CA MET A 147 -1.44 15.37 6.40
C MET A 147 -0.91 13.93 6.24
N ILE A 148 -1.51 13.11 5.35
CA ILE A 148 -1.03 11.75 5.06
C ILE A 148 0.35 11.82 4.39
N VAL A 149 0.51 12.67 3.38
CA VAL A 149 1.77 12.90 2.66
C VAL A 149 2.86 13.38 3.63
N ASP A 150 2.60 14.43 4.42
CA ASP A 150 3.54 14.94 5.42
C ASP A 150 3.98 13.86 6.43
N THR A 151 3.03 13.00 6.81
CA THR A 151 3.33 11.93 7.77
C THR A 151 4.19 10.84 7.14
N ALA A 152 3.95 10.50 5.88
CA ALA A 152 4.73 9.51 5.14
C ALA A 152 6.15 10.01 4.84
N ASN A 153 6.28 11.30 4.49
CA ASN A 153 7.57 11.96 4.20
C ASN A 153 8.53 11.93 5.40
N GLN A 154 8.04 11.90 6.65
CA GLN A 154 8.88 11.75 7.84
C GLN A 154 9.66 10.43 7.86
N TYR A 155 9.23 9.44 7.10
CA TYR A 155 9.86 8.12 6.95
C TYR A 155 10.39 7.87 5.53
N ASN A 156 10.48 8.91 4.68
CA ASN A 156 10.84 8.79 3.27
C ASN A 156 9.99 7.74 2.52
N ILE A 157 8.68 7.68 2.83
CA ILE A 157 7.73 6.80 2.16
C ILE A 157 7.04 7.58 1.05
N PRO A 158 7.26 7.24 -0.24
CA PRO A 158 6.57 7.89 -1.33
C PRO A 158 5.07 7.61 -1.28
N VAL A 159 4.27 8.63 -1.56
CA VAL A 159 2.80 8.54 -1.60
C VAL A 159 2.34 8.70 -3.04
N TYR A 160 1.53 7.76 -3.48
CA TYR A 160 0.89 7.80 -4.80
C TYR A 160 -0.62 7.86 -4.67
N SER A 161 -1.27 8.54 -5.60
CA SER A 161 -2.73 8.51 -5.71
C SER A 161 -3.20 7.71 -6.91
N VAL A 162 -4.32 7.02 -6.76
CA VAL A 162 -4.96 6.24 -7.80
C VAL A 162 -6.43 6.61 -7.95
N ASP A 163 -6.88 6.62 -9.19
CA ASP A 163 -8.28 6.86 -9.51
C ASP A 163 -9.18 5.69 -9.07
N THR A 164 -10.35 6.01 -8.48
CA THR A 164 -11.33 5.02 -8.01
C THR A 164 -11.69 3.98 -9.08
N ARG A 165 -11.89 4.42 -10.34
CA ARG A 165 -12.25 3.48 -11.41
C ARG A 165 -11.09 2.57 -11.77
N ALA A 166 -9.86 3.11 -11.74
CA ALA A 166 -8.66 2.35 -12.09
C ALA A 166 -8.45 1.21 -11.09
N TRP A 167 -8.41 1.49 -9.79
CA TRP A 167 -8.17 0.43 -8.81
C TRP A 167 -9.35 -0.54 -8.68
N LYS A 168 -10.61 -0.06 -8.79
CA LYS A 168 -11.76 -0.97 -8.78
C LYS A 168 -11.75 -1.92 -9.97
N SER A 169 -11.44 -1.41 -11.17
CA SER A 169 -11.36 -2.25 -12.38
C SER A 169 -10.25 -3.30 -12.29
N ALA A 170 -9.05 -2.92 -11.82
CA ALA A 170 -7.88 -3.81 -11.80
C ALA A 170 -7.90 -4.80 -10.62
N SER A 171 -8.28 -4.32 -9.42
CA SER A 171 -8.19 -5.14 -8.19
C SER A 171 -9.45 -5.95 -7.93
N VAL A 172 -10.62 -5.33 -8.13
CA VAL A 172 -11.92 -5.88 -7.74
C VAL A 172 -12.66 -6.52 -8.91
N GLY A 173 -12.54 -5.91 -10.09
CA GLY A 173 -13.32 -6.31 -11.27
C GLY A 173 -14.79 -5.89 -11.19
N THR A 174 -15.59 -6.40 -12.08
CA THR A 174 -17.05 -6.16 -12.13
C THR A 174 -17.80 -7.30 -11.46
N SER A 175 -18.55 -7.01 -10.40
CA SER A 175 -19.48 -7.99 -9.82
C SER A 175 -20.85 -7.85 -10.47
N LYS A 176 -21.40 -8.96 -10.98
CA LYS A 176 -22.79 -9.04 -11.47
C LYS A 176 -23.80 -9.32 -10.35
N GLU A 177 -23.35 -9.59 -9.15
CA GLU A 177 -24.22 -9.89 -8.01
C GLU A 177 -24.89 -8.61 -7.50
N LYS A 178 -26.21 -8.66 -7.35
CA LYS A 178 -27.00 -7.51 -6.92
C LYS A 178 -26.83 -7.28 -5.41
N ALA A 179 -26.41 -6.08 -5.04
CA ALA A 179 -26.26 -5.65 -3.65
C ALA A 179 -27.57 -5.70 -2.85
N ASN A 180 -28.70 -5.47 -3.51
CA ASN A 180 -30.02 -5.35 -2.88
C ASN A 180 -30.45 -6.58 -2.06
N LYS A 181 -29.95 -7.78 -2.40
CA LYS A 181 -30.19 -9.01 -1.66
C LYS A 181 -29.65 -8.98 -0.22
N TYR A 182 -28.66 -8.13 0.03
CA TYR A 182 -27.91 -8.09 1.28
C TYR A 182 -27.97 -6.74 2.00
N GLY A 183 -28.75 -5.78 1.50
CA GLY A 183 -28.93 -4.47 2.14
C GLY A 183 -27.69 -3.56 2.09
N PHE A 184 -26.71 -3.84 1.23
CA PHE A 184 -25.53 -3.00 1.03
C PHE A 184 -25.74 -1.94 -0.06
N ASP A 185 -25.01 -0.83 0.06
CA ASP A 185 -24.90 0.16 -1.01
C ASP A 185 -24.35 -0.51 -2.28
N PRO A 186 -25.06 -0.43 -3.43
CA PRO A 186 -24.62 -1.03 -4.70
C PRO A 186 -23.22 -0.61 -5.15
N LYS A 187 -22.76 0.58 -4.74
CA LYS A 187 -21.41 1.08 -5.09
C LYS A 187 -20.30 0.45 -4.23
N LYS A 188 -20.63 -0.03 -3.03
CA LYS A 188 -19.68 -0.58 -2.05
C LYS A 188 -19.66 -2.11 -2.06
N TRP A 189 -20.79 -2.72 -2.38
CA TRP A 189 -20.96 -4.17 -2.40
C TRP A 189 -19.90 -4.92 -3.24
N PRO A 190 -19.54 -4.49 -4.45
CA PRO A 190 -18.55 -5.21 -5.25
C PRO A 190 -17.21 -5.41 -4.53
N THR A 191 -16.71 -4.40 -3.83
CA THR A 191 -15.44 -4.48 -3.10
C THR A 191 -15.55 -5.41 -1.89
N ILE A 192 -16.64 -5.33 -1.13
CA ILE A 192 -16.90 -6.21 0.02
C ILE A 192 -16.98 -7.66 -0.45
N LEU A 193 -17.76 -7.93 -1.50
CA LEU A 193 -17.91 -9.28 -2.07
C LEU A 193 -16.58 -9.83 -2.57
N TRP A 194 -15.80 -9.00 -3.25
CA TRP A 194 -14.47 -9.39 -3.70
C TRP A 194 -13.57 -9.77 -2.51
N CYS A 195 -13.53 -8.96 -1.46
CA CYS A 195 -12.78 -9.28 -0.24
C CYS A 195 -13.21 -10.61 0.38
N ILE A 196 -14.51 -10.90 0.40
CA ILE A 196 -15.04 -12.19 0.90
C ILE A 196 -14.53 -13.35 0.03
N LYS A 197 -14.61 -13.22 -1.29
CA LYS A 197 -14.14 -14.23 -2.27
C LYS A 197 -12.63 -14.46 -2.19
N GLN A 198 -11.85 -13.43 -1.86
CA GLN A 198 -10.40 -13.53 -1.63
C GLN A 198 -10.02 -14.10 -0.26
N GLY A 199 -10.99 -14.48 0.57
CA GLY A 199 -10.74 -15.00 1.92
C GLY A 199 -10.48 -13.93 2.99
N TYR A 200 -10.68 -12.64 2.68
CA TYR A 200 -10.46 -11.53 3.62
C TYR A 200 -11.67 -11.22 4.51
N LYS A 201 -12.68 -12.09 4.55
CA LYS A 201 -13.91 -11.91 5.32
C LYS A 201 -13.66 -11.44 6.77
N ASN A 202 -12.73 -12.07 7.45
CA ASN A 202 -12.40 -11.72 8.85
C ASN A 202 -11.59 -10.43 8.99
N LYS A 203 -10.94 -9.95 7.94
CA LYS A 203 -10.17 -8.71 7.94
C LYS A 203 -11.02 -7.47 7.75
N ILE A 204 -12.20 -7.61 7.15
CA ILE A 204 -13.13 -6.50 6.88
C ILE A 204 -14.33 -6.47 7.82
N LYS A 205 -14.37 -7.30 8.87
CA LYS A 205 -15.42 -7.22 9.90
C LYS A 205 -15.33 -5.88 10.63
N ALA A 206 -16.46 -5.21 10.78
CA ALA A 206 -16.54 -4.05 11.65
C ALA A 206 -16.58 -4.51 13.12
N ASP A 207 -16.05 -3.67 14.02
CA ASP A 207 -16.11 -3.93 15.44
C ASP A 207 -17.56 -4.00 15.93
N ALA A 208 -17.80 -4.85 16.93
CA ALA A 208 -19.10 -4.96 17.59
C ALA A 208 -19.54 -3.57 18.11
N GLY A 209 -20.76 -3.20 17.83
CA GLY A 209 -21.33 -1.89 18.23
C GLY A 209 -21.32 -0.81 17.17
N ARG A 210 -20.61 -0.96 16.07
CA ARG A 210 -20.70 -0.02 14.93
C ARG A 210 -21.93 -0.36 14.07
N LYS A 211 -22.95 0.47 14.14
CA LYS A 211 -24.11 0.35 13.25
C LYS A 211 -23.72 0.82 11.85
N LYS A 212 -23.25 -0.08 10.98
CA LYS A 212 -23.05 0.20 9.56
C LYS A 212 -24.25 -0.32 8.75
N LYS A 213 -24.64 0.44 7.72
CA LYS A 213 -25.68 0.03 6.79
C LYS A 213 -25.19 -1.16 5.97
N GLY A 214 -25.95 -2.20 5.98
CA GLY A 214 -25.70 -3.44 5.24
C GLY A 214 -25.33 -4.61 6.15
N VAL A 215 -26.27 -5.52 6.31
CA VAL A 215 -26.11 -6.75 7.10
C VAL A 215 -26.33 -7.91 6.16
N ILE A 216 -25.37 -8.83 6.10
CA ILE A 216 -25.61 -10.13 5.47
C ILE A 216 -26.16 -11.06 6.53
N GLU A 217 -27.43 -11.39 6.41
CA GLU A 217 -28.04 -12.46 7.19
C GLU A 217 -27.80 -13.79 6.48
N LYS A 218 -27.00 -14.63 7.09
CA LYS A 218 -26.88 -16.02 6.69
C LYS A 218 -26.87 -16.85 7.96
N ASN A 219 -27.89 -17.64 8.17
CA ASN A 219 -28.06 -18.51 9.34
C ASN A 219 -27.94 -17.77 10.68
N GLU A 220 -28.72 -16.70 10.89
CA GLU A 220 -28.86 -15.92 12.13
C GLU A 220 -27.62 -15.11 12.56
N GLU A 221 -26.47 -15.23 11.91
CA GLU A 221 -25.34 -14.37 12.17
C GLU A 221 -25.42 -13.09 11.34
N ARG A 222 -25.57 -11.95 12.02
CA ARG A 222 -25.48 -10.61 11.39
C ARG A 222 -24.03 -10.21 11.27
N PHE A 223 -23.48 -10.24 10.06
CA PHE A 223 -22.13 -9.74 9.79
C PHE A 223 -22.19 -8.30 9.30
N THR A 224 -21.57 -7.41 10.04
CA THR A 224 -21.34 -6.03 9.58
C THR A 224 -19.94 -5.94 8.99
N TYR A 225 -19.83 -5.48 7.75
CA TYR A 225 -18.55 -5.29 7.07
C TYR A 225 -18.18 -3.81 7.01
N ASN A 226 -16.89 -3.53 7.14
CA ASN A 226 -16.33 -2.19 6.98
C ASN A 226 -15.91 -1.99 5.52
N ASP A 227 -16.65 -1.16 4.80
CA ASP A 227 -16.41 -0.83 3.41
C ASP A 227 -15.09 -0.05 3.22
N ASN A 228 -14.71 0.83 4.15
CA ASN A 228 -13.46 1.59 4.05
C ASN A 228 -12.24 0.66 4.21
N ILE A 229 -12.31 -0.35 5.10
CA ILE A 229 -11.27 -1.38 5.15
C ILE A 229 -11.23 -2.15 3.83
N ALA A 230 -12.39 -2.54 3.28
CA ALA A 230 -12.45 -3.27 2.02
C ALA A 230 -11.86 -2.45 0.86
N ASP A 231 -12.21 -1.16 0.76
CA ASP A 231 -11.69 -0.26 -0.27
C ASP A 231 -10.17 -0.05 -0.09
N SER A 232 -9.66 0.11 1.14
CA SER A 232 -8.20 0.19 1.39
C SER A 232 -7.45 -1.08 0.93
N ILE A 233 -8.06 -2.26 1.12
CA ILE A 233 -7.50 -3.53 0.62
C ILE A 233 -7.41 -3.52 -0.91
N GLY A 234 -8.46 -3.05 -1.60
CA GLY A 234 -8.48 -2.91 -3.06
C GLY A 234 -7.43 -1.92 -3.58
N ILE A 235 -7.29 -0.77 -2.91
CA ILE A 235 -6.29 0.25 -3.23
C ILE A 235 -4.87 -0.32 -3.10
N GLY A 236 -4.55 -0.97 -1.97
CA GLY A 236 -3.23 -1.57 -1.78
C GLY A 236 -2.94 -2.73 -2.75
N LYS A 237 -3.95 -3.55 -3.08
CA LYS A 237 -3.82 -4.62 -4.07
C LYS A 237 -3.49 -4.10 -5.46
N PHE A 238 -3.96 -2.91 -5.81
CA PHE A 238 -3.73 -2.29 -7.11
C PHE A 238 -2.26 -2.24 -7.50
N TYR A 239 -1.36 -1.99 -6.56
CA TYR A 239 0.08 -1.98 -6.82
C TYR A 239 0.59 -3.30 -7.43
N PHE A 240 0.02 -4.43 -7.04
CA PHE A 240 0.49 -5.75 -7.48
C PHE A 240 -0.21 -6.28 -8.74
N VAL A 241 -1.32 -5.68 -9.15
CA VAL A 241 -2.14 -6.18 -10.27
C VAL A 241 -2.50 -5.11 -11.30
N GLY A 242 -2.32 -3.84 -10.95
CA GLY A 242 -2.69 -2.71 -11.79
C GLY A 242 -1.57 -2.22 -12.69
N ASN A 243 -1.89 -1.22 -13.50
CA ASN A 243 -0.91 -0.50 -14.30
C ASN A 243 -0.32 0.66 -13.49
N HIS A 244 0.96 0.61 -13.17
CA HIS A 244 1.66 1.63 -12.38
C HIS A 244 1.66 3.02 -13.04
N ASN A 245 1.53 3.11 -14.36
CA ASN A 245 1.41 4.40 -15.07
C ASN A 245 0.15 5.20 -14.67
N LEU A 246 -0.82 4.55 -14.02
CA LEU A 246 -2.01 5.20 -13.49
C LEU A 246 -1.83 5.78 -12.08
N LEU A 247 -0.72 5.47 -11.42
CA LEU A 247 -0.31 6.08 -10.15
C LEU A 247 0.23 7.49 -10.42
N LYS A 248 -0.16 8.46 -9.60
CA LYS A 248 0.41 9.81 -9.59
C LYS A 248 1.06 10.06 -8.25
N GLU A 249 2.31 10.49 -8.28
CA GLU A 249 3.04 10.86 -7.08
C GLU A 249 2.44 12.12 -6.46
N GLU A 250 2.30 12.11 -5.15
CA GLU A 250 1.81 13.23 -4.34
C GLU A 250 2.99 13.83 -3.57
N HIS A 251 3.12 15.17 -3.60
CA HIS A 251 4.21 15.92 -3.00
C HIS A 251 3.73 16.84 -1.88
#